data_416d0a94966d095c84fda9a9da8841dc
#
_entry.id   416d0a94966d095c84fda9a9da8841dc
#
_cell.length_a   1.000
_cell.length_b   1.000
_cell.length_c   1.000
_cell.angle_alpha   90.00
_cell.angle_beta   90.00
_cell.angle_gamma   90.00
#
_symmetry.space_group_name_H-M   'P 1'
#
loop_
_entity.id
_entity.type
_entity.pdbx_description
1 polymer ?
#
loop_
_entity_poly.entity_id
_entity_poly.type
_entity_poly.pdbx_seq_one_letter_code
_entity_poly.pdbx_strand_id
1 'polypeptide(L)'
;MGSLFRFQLQPMIDAYGLKTFVETGTGRGDSLAWAANSPSFDLLLSCEIEPLLAAGAIARFNEDQRVSIARMDSRCFISLFARANLPPALIWLDAHYPGAGFGLGEYDAEMPEERRLPLRRELEQIAAHRPGTDVVIIDDLRIYETGDYEDGPLPDDAPGNPQPGGADWIRKMFPGHHASIFHRDQGYLVLRPKSTG
;
A
#
# COMPACT_ATOMS: atom_id res chain seq x y z
N MET A 1 -0.06 3.29 13.69
CA MET A 1 0.50 2.66 12.48
C MET A 1 -0.57 1.73 11.94
N GLY A 2 -0.98 1.89 10.70
CA GLY A 2 -1.96 1.05 10.05
C GLY A 2 -1.51 -0.41 10.01
N SER A 3 -2.46 -1.32 9.81
CA SER A 3 -2.13 -2.75 9.86
C SER A 3 -3.00 -3.57 8.92
N LEU A 4 -2.35 -4.33 8.05
CA LEU A 4 -3.01 -5.31 7.18
C LEU A 4 -3.77 -6.39 7.98
N PHE A 5 -3.44 -6.61 9.27
CA PHE A 5 -4.16 -7.54 10.17
C PHE A 5 -5.64 -7.20 10.38
N ARG A 6 -6.03 -5.95 10.10
CA ARG A 6 -7.43 -5.51 10.16
C ARG A 6 -8.30 -6.13 9.08
N PHE A 7 -7.68 -6.72 8.06
CA PHE A 7 -8.37 -7.29 6.92
C PHE A 7 -8.33 -8.82 6.93
N GLN A 8 -9.49 -9.43 6.71
CA GLN A 8 -9.58 -10.85 6.41
C GLN A 8 -9.23 -11.04 4.93
N LEU A 9 -8.04 -11.53 4.63
CA LEU A 9 -7.53 -11.63 3.26
C LEU A 9 -8.24 -12.72 2.46
N GLN A 10 -8.52 -13.88 3.07
CA GLN A 10 -9.06 -15.04 2.34
C GLN A 10 -10.38 -14.74 1.60
N PRO A 11 -11.39 -14.05 2.21
CA PRO A 11 -12.61 -13.69 1.46
C PRO A 11 -12.34 -12.78 0.25
N MET A 12 -11.36 -11.89 0.32
CA MET A 12 -10.97 -11.05 -0.81
C MET A 12 -10.23 -11.85 -1.88
N ILE A 13 -9.33 -12.73 -1.46
CA ILE A 13 -8.59 -13.64 -2.36
C ILE A 13 -9.58 -14.48 -3.18
N ASP A 14 -10.54 -15.09 -2.50
CA ASP A 14 -11.53 -15.98 -3.13
C ASP A 14 -12.48 -15.21 -4.07
N ALA A 15 -12.94 -14.02 -3.63
CA ALA A 15 -13.90 -13.23 -4.39
C ALA A 15 -13.32 -12.64 -5.69
N TYR A 16 -12.02 -12.33 -5.70
CA TYR A 16 -11.36 -11.64 -6.82
C TYR A 16 -10.28 -12.49 -7.50
N GLY A 17 -10.10 -13.75 -7.09
CA GLY A 17 -9.11 -14.66 -7.68
C GLY A 17 -7.67 -14.16 -7.53
N LEU A 18 -7.36 -13.50 -6.40
CA LEU A 18 -6.05 -12.88 -6.18
C LEU A 18 -4.98 -13.93 -6.02
N LYS A 19 -3.87 -13.79 -6.72
CA LYS A 19 -2.73 -14.70 -6.71
C LYS A 19 -1.41 -14.03 -6.34
N THR A 20 -1.38 -12.71 -6.44
CA THR A 20 -0.19 -11.91 -6.13
C THR A 20 -0.50 -10.99 -4.94
N PHE A 21 0.43 -10.88 -4.01
CA PHE A 21 0.45 -9.80 -3.02
C PHE A 21 1.53 -8.79 -3.41
N VAL A 22 1.22 -7.50 -3.34
CA VAL A 22 2.14 -6.41 -3.65
C VAL A 22 2.09 -5.38 -2.55
N GLU A 23 3.24 -5.00 -2.05
CA GLU A 23 3.35 -4.03 -0.96
C GLU A 23 4.35 -2.94 -1.30
N THR A 24 4.08 -1.66 -0.90
CA THR A 24 5.05 -0.56 -0.87
C THR A 24 5.29 -0.13 0.57
N GLY A 25 6.56 0.08 0.95
CA GLY A 25 6.94 0.35 2.34
C GLY A 25 6.98 -0.90 3.20
N THR A 26 7.91 -1.82 2.93
CA THR A 26 8.03 -3.09 3.69
C THR A 26 8.24 -2.88 5.19
N GLY A 27 8.97 -1.84 5.58
CA GLY A 27 9.33 -1.61 6.97
C GLY A 27 10.00 -2.83 7.60
N ARG A 28 9.44 -3.32 8.71
CA ARG A 28 9.88 -4.56 9.38
C ARG A 28 9.31 -5.83 8.75
N GLY A 29 8.42 -5.71 7.77
CA GLY A 29 7.80 -6.83 7.05
C GLY A 29 6.63 -7.47 7.79
N ASP A 30 5.91 -6.74 8.62
CA ASP A 30 4.80 -7.33 9.39
C ASP A 30 3.56 -7.56 8.52
N SER A 31 3.22 -6.62 7.64
CA SER A 31 2.15 -6.80 6.64
C SER A 31 2.49 -7.90 5.65
N LEU A 32 3.75 -7.96 5.19
CA LEU A 32 4.24 -9.01 4.31
C LEU A 32 4.16 -10.40 4.98
N ALA A 33 4.51 -10.51 6.27
CA ALA A 33 4.39 -11.75 7.04
C ALA A 33 2.93 -12.19 7.16
N TRP A 34 2.00 -11.24 7.37
CA TRP A 34 0.58 -11.53 7.41
C TRP A 34 0.08 -12.10 6.08
N ALA A 35 0.46 -11.48 4.97
CA ALA A 35 0.13 -11.97 3.64
C ALA A 35 0.75 -13.35 3.35
N ALA A 36 2.01 -13.58 3.77
CA ALA A 36 2.73 -14.83 3.56
C ALA A 36 2.11 -16.02 4.31
N ASN A 37 1.32 -15.79 5.38
CA ASN A 37 0.55 -16.83 6.05
C ASN A 37 -0.57 -17.41 5.16
N SER A 38 -0.98 -16.71 4.11
CA SER A 38 -1.94 -17.27 3.15
C SER A 38 -1.22 -18.13 2.10
N PRO A 39 -1.59 -19.41 1.98
CA PRO A 39 -1.04 -20.26 0.93
C PRO A 39 -1.64 -19.95 -0.46
N SER A 40 -2.62 -19.08 -0.54
CA SER A 40 -3.31 -18.73 -1.79
C SER A 40 -2.52 -17.75 -2.66
N PHE A 41 -1.54 -17.04 -2.09
CA PHE A 41 -0.64 -16.20 -2.87
C PHE A 41 0.53 -17.04 -3.43
N ASP A 42 0.66 -17.01 -4.75
CA ASP A 42 1.75 -17.67 -5.47
C ASP A 42 3.01 -16.78 -5.49
N LEU A 43 2.84 -15.45 -5.35
CA LEU A 43 3.91 -14.46 -5.41
C LEU A 43 3.63 -13.31 -4.43
N LEU A 44 4.66 -12.94 -3.66
CA LEU A 44 4.62 -11.80 -2.74
C LEU A 44 5.77 -10.85 -3.09
N LEU A 45 5.42 -9.65 -3.53
CA LEU A 45 6.36 -8.62 -3.96
C LEU A 45 6.29 -7.45 -2.98
N SER A 46 7.43 -6.98 -2.50
CA SER A 46 7.49 -5.80 -1.64
C SER A 46 8.67 -4.91 -2.00
N CYS A 47 8.61 -3.62 -1.63
CA CYS A 47 9.74 -2.72 -1.77
C CYS A 47 9.93 -1.84 -0.53
N GLU A 48 11.20 -1.56 -0.27
CA GLU A 48 11.64 -0.70 0.83
C GLU A 48 12.77 0.23 0.33
N ILE A 49 12.68 1.52 0.65
CA ILE A 49 13.69 2.48 0.23
C ILE A 49 14.84 2.58 1.25
N GLU A 50 14.54 2.36 2.54
CA GLU A 50 15.53 2.43 3.61
C GLU A 50 16.44 1.20 3.63
N PRO A 51 17.75 1.36 3.45
CA PRO A 51 18.66 0.21 3.27
C PRO A 51 18.66 -0.77 4.42
N LEU A 52 18.57 -0.29 5.66
CA LEU A 52 18.62 -1.15 6.86
C LEU A 52 17.32 -1.94 7.01
N LEU A 53 16.17 -1.34 6.74
CA LEU A 53 14.87 -2.01 6.77
C LEU A 53 14.78 -3.05 5.64
N ALA A 54 15.18 -2.66 4.43
CA ALA A 54 15.21 -3.58 3.29
C ALA A 54 16.09 -4.81 3.58
N ALA A 55 17.31 -4.61 4.11
CA ALA A 55 18.20 -5.71 4.46
C ALA A 55 17.61 -6.63 5.54
N GLY A 56 16.98 -6.06 6.58
CA GLY A 56 16.31 -6.82 7.63
C GLY A 56 15.13 -7.63 7.10
N ALA A 57 14.30 -7.04 6.25
CA ALA A 57 13.17 -7.74 5.64
C ALA A 57 13.64 -8.86 4.68
N ILE A 58 14.64 -8.61 3.84
CA ILE A 58 15.22 -9.65 2.97
C ILE A 58 15.74 -10.83 3.80
N ALA A 59 16.44 -10.56 4.91
CA ALA A 59 16.93 -11.62 5.78
C ALA A 59 15.78 -12.40 6.46
N ARG A 60 14.69 -11.71 6.84
CA ARG A 60 13.51 -12.31 7.49
C ARG A 60 12.80 -13.32 6.58
N PHE A 61 12.75 -13.05 5.29
CA PHE A 61 11.97 -13.85 4.34
C PHE A 61 12.82 -14.69 3.38
N ASN A 62 14.10 -14.87 3.64
CA ASN A 62 15.04 -15.55 2.75
C ASN A 62 14.69 -17.02 2.44
N GLU A 63 13.87 -17.67 3.27
CA GLU A 63 13.46 -19.07 3.08
C GLU A 63 12.11 -19.21 2.31
N ASP A 64 11.31 -18.16 2.22
CA ASP A 64 10.06 -18.21 1.44
C ASP A 64 10.30 -17.81 -0.01
N GLN A 65 10.39 -18.81 -0.89
CA GLN A 65 10.67 -18.62 -2.32
C GLN A 65 9.60 -17.83 -3.06
N ARG A 66 8.41 -17.61 -2.46
CA ARG A 66 7.36 -16.77 -3.03
C ARG A 66 7.64 -15.28 -2.83
N VAL A 67 8.51 -14.94 -1.87
CA VAL A 67 8.76 -13.55 -1.47
C VAL A 67 9.92 -12.95 -2.24
N SER A 68 9.71 -11.78 -2.80
CA SER A 68 10.76 -10.95 -3.40
C SER A 68 10.67 -9.52 -2.88
N ILE A 69 11.74 -9.05 -2.26
CA ILE A 69 11.81 -7.69 -1.70
C ILE A 69 12.87 -6.91 -2.46
N ALA A 70 12.44 -5.77 -3.04
CA ALA A 70 13.31 -4.88 -3.77
C ALA A 70 13.71 -3.68 -2.91
N ARG A 71 15.00 -3.41 -2.80
CA ARG A 71 15.47 -2.14 -2.24
C ARG A 71 15.38 -1.06 -3.32
N MET A 72 14.24 -0.36 -3.36
CA MET A 72 14.01 0.70 -4.35
C MET A 72 12.87 1.64 -3.94
N ASP A 73 12.80 2.77 -4.65
CA ASP A 73 11.69 3.72 -4.55
C ASP A 73 10.38 3.05 -5.03
N SER A 74 9.32 3.23 -4.25
CA SER A 74 8.01 2.59 -4.48
C SER A 74 7.38 2.99 -5.82
N ARG A 75 7.60 4.22 -6.30
CA ARG A 75 7.11 4.70 -7.60
C ARG A 75 7.72 3.90 -8.75
N CYS A 76 9.01 3.60 -8.66
CA CYS A 76 9.71 2.76 -9.63
C CYS A 76 9.23 1.32 -9.54
N PHE A 77 9.11 0.79 -8.33
CA PHE A 77 8.63 -0.55 -8.07
C PHE A 77 7.22 -0.78 -8.63
N ILE A 78 6.26 0.08 -8.30
CA ILE A 78 4.90 -0.01 -8.82
C ILE A 78 4.85 0.14 -10.35
N SER A 79 5.70 1.00 -10.93
CA SER A 79 5.77 1.14 -12.39
C SER A 79 6.23 -0.15 -13.08
N LEU A 80 7.18 -0.88 -12.49
CA LEU A 80 7.62 -2.19 -12.98
C LEU A 80 6.54 -3.25 -12.79
N PHE A 81 5.96 -3.34 -11.59
CA PHE A 81 4.88 -4.27 -11.29
C PHE A 81 3.67 -4.07 -12.19
N ALA A 82 3.20 -2.83 -12.34
CA ALA A 82 1.99 -2.54 -13.09
C ALA A 82 2.09 -2.93 -14.58
N ARG A 83 3.29 -2.90 -15.15
CA ARG A 83 3.58 -3.28 -16.54
C ARG A 83 3.84 -4.77 -16.70
N ALA A 84 4.08 -5.49 -15.62
CA ALA A 84 4.30 -6.93 -15.66
C ALA A 84 2.96 -7.66 -15.89
N ASN A 85 2.99 -8.71 -16.69
CA ASN A 85 1.82 -9.57 -16.94
C ASN A 85 1.68 -10.58 -15.79
N LEU A 86 1.24 -10.08 -14.62
CA LEU A 86 1.03 -10.87 -13.42
C LEU A 86 -0.48 -11.09 -13.16
N PRO A 87 -0.83 -12.20 -12.48
CA PRO A 87 -2.21 -12.47 -12.05
C PRO A 87 -2.80 -11.32 -11.21
N PRO A 88 -4.14 -11.31 -10.98
CA PRO A 88 -4.79 -10.35 -10.10
C PRO A 88 -4.10 -10.27 -8.74
N ALA A 89 -3.93 -9.05 -8.22
CA ALA A 89 -3.18 -8.77 -7.03
C ALA A 89 -4.02 -8.12 -5.91
N LEU A 90 -3.64 -8.41 -4.67
CA LEU A 90 -3.90 -7.55 -3.53
C LEU A 90 -2.73 -6.58 -3.40
N ILE A 91 -2.98 -5.29 -3.53
CA ILE A 91 -1.97 -4.24 -3.46
C ILE A 91 -2.16 -3.48 -2.14
N TRP A 92 -1.14 -3.45 -1.29
CA TRP A 92 -1.07 -2.71 -0.04
C TRP A 92 -0.10 -1.52 -0.23
N LEU A 93 -0.64 -0.30 -0.21
CA LEU A 93 0.13 0.93 -0.39
C LEU A 93 0.34 1.62 0.96
N ASP A 94 1.56 1.55 1.46
CA ASP A 94 1.99 2.03 2.78
C ASP A 94 3.33 2.78 2.72
N ALA A 95 3.79 3.16 1.52
CA ALA A 95 5.02 3.92 1.35
C ALA A 95 4.78 5.42 1.57
N HIS A 96 5.00 5.86 2.78
CA HIS A 96 5.00 7.28 3.15
C HIS A 96 6.07 7.54 4.21
N TYR A 97 6.57 8.77 4.29
CA TYR A 97 7.57 9.25 5.25
C TYR A 97 8.73 8.25 5.48
N PRO A 98 9.63 8.05 4.49
CA PRO A 98 10.73 7.10 4.61
C PRO A 98 11.52 7.23 5.91
N GLY A 99 11.67 6.11 6.65
CA GLY A 99 12.40 6.07 7.93
C GLY A 99 11.66 6.62 9.15
N ALA A 100 10.58 7.39 8.97
CA ALA A 100 9.75 7.87 10.07
C ALA A 100 9.06 6.71 10.79
N GLY A 101 8.93 6.78 12.10
CA GLY A 101 8.36 5.70 12.90
C GLY A 101 9.30 4.51 13.19
N PHE A 102 10.46 4.45 12.53
CA PHE A 102 11.48 3.41 12.78
C PHE A 102 12.73 3.94 13.50
N GLY A 103 12.76 5.24 13.84
CA GLY A 103 13.91 5.88 14.45
C GLY A 103 15.07 6.11 13.47
N LEU A 104 14.84 6.00 12.18
CA LEU A 104 15.86 6.19 11.13
C LEU A 104 15.77 7.57 10.46
N GLY A 105 14.75 8.35 10.75
CA GLY A 105 14.52 9.68 10.26
C GLY A 105 13.33 10.33 10.94
N GLU A 106 13.24 11.64 10.83
CA GLU A 106 12.07 12.43 11.20
C GLU A 106 11.19 12.66 9.96
N TYR A 107 10.04 13.32 10.13
CA TYR A 107 9.25 13.80 9.00
C TYR A 107 10.06 14.90 8.27
N ASP A 108 10.86 14.48 7.29
CA ASP A 108 11.75 15.38 6.55
C ASP A 108 10.95 16.26 5.58
N ALA A 109 10.72 17.52 6.00
CA ALA A 109 10.00 18.50 5.20
C ALA A 109 10.78 18.97 3.96
N GLU A 110 12.10 18.79 3.93
CA GLU A 110 12.95 19.16 2.78
C GLU A 110 12.96 18.10 1.68
N MET A 111 12.61 16.85 2.04
CA MET A 111 12.47 15.79 1.05
C MET A 111 11.37 16.14 0.04
N PRO A 112 11.56 15.94 -1.27
CA PRO A 112 10.53 16.19 -2.28
C PRO A 112 9.23 15.48 -1.93
N GLU A 113 8.08 16.19 -2.01
CA GLU A 113 6.77 15.69 -1.63
C GLU A 113 6.43 14.36 -2.30
N GLU A 114 6.72 14.20 -3.59
CA GLU A 114 6.48 12.97 -4.33
C GLU A 114 7.27 11.76 -3.84
N ARG A 115 8.34 11.98 -3.06
CA ARG A 115 9.10 10.91 -2.39
C ARG A 115 8.57 10.63 -0.99
N ARG A 116 8.12 11.68 -0.30
CA ARG A 116 7.50 11.55 1.03
C ARG A 116 6.10 10.94 0.96
N LEU A 117 5.34 11.31 -0.08
CA LEU A 117 3.96 10.93 -0.32
C LEU A 117 3.80 10.40 -1.75
N PRO A 118 4.31 9.19 -2.07
CA PRO A 118 4.36 8.67 -3.44
C PRO A 118 3.00 8.20 -3.98
N LEU A 119 1.97 8.09 -3.15
CA LEU A 119 0.68 7.47 -3.43
C LEU A 119 0.08 7.89 -4.78
N ARG A 120 0.09 9.18 -5.11
CA ARG A 120 -0.48 9.65 -6.38
C ARG A 120 0.20 8.99 -7.59
N ARG A 121 1.53 8.93 -7.58
CA ARG A 121 2.31 8.33 -8.67
C ARG A 121 2.12 6.82 -8.74
N GLU A 122 2.01 6.17 -7.61
CA GLU A 122 1.73 4.73 -7.54
C GLU A 122 0.37 4.42 -8.15
N LEU A 123 -0.68 5.13 -7.74
CA LEU A 123 -2.03 4.94 -8.25
C LEU A 123 -2.17 5.27 -9.74
N GLU A 124 -1.49 6.29 -10.25
CA GLU A 124 -1.43 6.61 -11.69
C GLU A 124 -0.91 5.42 -12.51
N GLN A 125 0.12 4.72 -12.04
CA GLN A 125 0.66 3.54 -12.72
C GLN A 125 -0.30 2.34 -12.66
N ILE A 126 -0.90 2.10 -11.50
CA ILE A 126 -1.88 1.01 -11.35
C ILE A 126 -3.10 1.26 -12.24
N ALA A 127 -3.68 2.45 -12.21
CA ALA A 127 -4.85 2.80 -13.00
C ALA A 127 -4.60 2.71 -14.52
N ALA A 128 -3.40 3.08 -14.95
CA ALA A 128 -3.04 3.07 -16.38
C ALA A 128 -2.80 1.67 -16.95
N HIS A 129 -2.27 0.75 -16.14
CA HIS A 129 -1.78 -0.54 -16.66
C HIS A 129 -2.53 -1.77 -16.12
N ARG A 130 -3.30 -1.61 -15.02
CA ARG A 130 -4.03 -2.71 -14.37
C ARG A 130 -5.49 -2.31 -14.05
N PRO A 131 -6.24 -1.82 -15.04
CA PRO A 131 -7.60 -1.34 -14.80
C PRO A 131 -8.54 -2.51 -14.47
N GLY A 132 -9.19 -2.44 -13.30
CA GLY A 132 -10.30 -3.34 -12.95
C GLY A 132 -9.94 -4.77 -12.55
N THR A 133 -8.67 -5.08 -12.28
CA THR A 133 -8.23 -6.44 -11.93
C THR A 133 -7.85 -6.62 -10.47
N ASP A 134 -7.32 -5.59 -9.83
CA ASP A 134 -6.69 -5.70 -8.53
C ASP A 134 -7.55 -5.13 -7.39
N VAL A 135 -7.40 -5.67 -6.20
CA VAL A 135 -7.86 -5.02 -4.97
C VAL A 135 -6.73 -4.14 -4.46
N VAL A 136 -7.01 -2.86 -4.22
CA VAL A 136 -6.02 -1.92 -3.69
C VAL A 136 -6.45 -1.45 -2.31
N ILE A 137 -5.58 -1.56 -1.33
CA ILE A 137 -5.75 -1.02 0.02
C ILE A 137 -4.71 0.06 0.23
N ILE A 138 -5.16 1.25 0.58
CA ILE A 138 -4.33 2.42 0.85
C ILE A 138 -4.37 2.63 2.36
N ASP A 139 -3.19 2.65 2.98
CA ASP A 139 -3.03 2.94 4.40
C ASP A 139 -2.90 4.46 4.67
N ASP A 140 -3.04 4.82 5.94
CA ASP A 140 -2.88 6.19 6.48
C ASP A 140 -3.69 7.26 5.70
N LEU A 141 -4.98 6.96 5.50
CA LEU A 141 -5.89 7.82 4.74
C LEU A 141 -5.99 9.23 5.31
N ARG A 142 -5.76 9.40 6.62
CA ARG A 142 -5.76 10.71 7.30
C ARG A 142 -4.72 11.71 6.75
N ILE A 143 -3.72 11.24 5.99
CA ILE A 143 -2.79 12.12 5.27
C ILE A 143 -3.53 12.94 4.20
N TYR A 144 -4.57 12.38 3.62
CA TYR A 144 -5.27 12.93 2.45
C TYR A 144 -6.67 13.43 2.74
N GLU A 145 -7.38 12.82 3.68
CA GLU A 145 -8.79 13.11 3.97
C GLU A 145 -9.03 13.26 5.47
N THR A 146 -9.82 14.26 5.86
CA THR A 146 -10.25 14.42 7.25
C THR A 146 -11.33 13.40 7.60
N GLY A 147 -11.27 12.85 8.82
CA GLY A 147 -12.25 11.88 9.33
C GLY A 147 -12.05 11.58 10.81
N ASP A 148 -13.01 10.89 11.40
CA ASP A 148 -12.96 10.44 12.80
C ASP A 148 -12.20 9.10 12.87
N TYR A 149 -10.88 9.15 12.73
CA TYR A 149 -10.01 7.97 12.78
C TYR A 149 -9.72 7.52 14.20
N GLU A 150 -9.56 6.19 14.44
CA GLU A 150 -9.26 5.64 15.77
C GLU A 150 -7.99 6.24 16.39
N ASP A 151 -6.93 6.40 15.58
CA ASP A 151 -5.64 6.97 16.02
C ASP A 151 -5.63 8.52 16.02
N GLY A 152 -6.79 9.15 15.79
CA GLY A 152 -6.92 10.59 15.72
C GLY A 152 -6.51 11.21 14.39
N PRO A 153 -6.51 12.55 14.31
CA PRO A 153 -6.15 13.28 13.10
C PRO A 153 -4.67 13.10 12.76
N LEU A 154 -4.29 13.56 11.57
CA LEU A 154 -2.89 13.66 11.20
C LEU A 154 -2.17 14.56 12.22
N PRO A 155 -1.01 14.15 12.78
CA PRO A 155 -0.21 15.01 13.66
C PRO A 155 0.17 16.33 12.98
N ASP A 156 0.20 17.43 13.74
CA ASP A 156 0.45 18.78 13.23
C ASP A 156 1.84 18.93 12.58
N ASP A 157 2.81 18.12 12.99
CA ASP A 157 4.18 18.08 12.47
C ASP A 157 4.34 17.13 11.27
N ALA A 158 3.35 16.29 11.00
CA ALA A 158 3.39 15.38 9.85
C ALA A 158 2.97 16.10 8.56
N PRO A 159 3.81 16.09 7.51
CA PRO A 159 3.45 16.71 6.25
C PRO A 159 2.30 15.97 5.58
N GLY A 160 1.22 16.67 5.35
CA GLY A 160 0.01 16.21 4.69
C GLY A 160 -0.93 17.38 4.48
N ASN A 161 -2.04 17.14 3.83
CA ASN A 161 -3.06 18.15 3.60
C ASN A 161 -4.46 17.50 3.61
N PRO A 162 -4.91 16.96 4.76
CA PRO A 162 -6.21 16.33 4.84
C PRO A 162 -7.32 17.38 4.66
N GLN A 163 -8.24 17.10 3.74
CA GLN A 163 -9.40 17.93 3.45
C GLN A 163 -10.66 17.07 3.43
N PRO A 164 -11.85 17.62 3.72
CA PRO A 164 -13.10 16.91 3.48
C PRO A 164 -13.20 16.47 2.02
N GLY A 165 -13.37 15.17 1.77
CA GLY A 165 -13.40 14.62 0.42
C GLY A 165 -12.03 14.64 -0.30
N GLY A 166 -10.94 14.80 0.46
CA GLY A 166 -9.57 14.90 -0.09
C GLY A 166 -9.11 13.69 -0.90
N ALA A 167 -9.72 12.52 -0.68
CA ALA A 167 -9.46 11.31 -1.45
C ALA A 167 -10.37 11.13 -2.68
N ASP A 168 -11.23 12.08 -3.03
CA ASP A 168 -12.14 11.96 -4.18
C ASP A 168 -11.42 11.79 -5.52
N TRP A 169 -10.20 12.33 -5.65
CA TRP A 169 -9.39 12.14 -6.83
C TRP A 169 -9.04 10.65 -7.06
N ILE A 170 -8.88 9.87 -5.99
CA ILE A 170 -8.62 8.43 -6.07
C ILE A 170 -9.83 7.72 -6.68
N ARG A 171 -11.04 8.01 -6.19
CA ARG A 171 -12.29 7.43 -6.72
C ARG A 171 -12.48 7.74 -8.20
N LYS A 172 -12.13 8.96 -8.63
CA LYS A 172 -12.20 9.38 -10.04
C LYS A 172 -11.19 8.65 -10.91
N MET A 173 -10.02 8.32 -10.36
CA MET A 173 -8.98 7.59 -11.08
C MET A 173 -9.34 6.11 -11.29
N PHE A 174 -10.17 5.53 -10.43
CA PHE A 174 -10.57 4.12 -10.47
C PHE A 174 -12.09 3.93 -10.71
N PRO A 175 -12.62 4.35 -11.88
CA PRO A 175 -14.07 4.26 -12.17
C PRO A 175 -14.58 2.82 -12.24
N GLY A 176 -13.69 1.84 -12.49
CA GLY A 176 -13.96 0.40 -12.49
C GLY A 176 -13.98 -0.25 -11.10
N HIS A 177 -13.81 0.51 -10.03
CA HIS A 177 -13.79 -0.02 -8.66
C HIS A 177 -14.90 0.56 -7.79
N HIS A 178 -15.31 -0.22 -6.80
CA HIS A 178 -16.03 0.28 -5.64
C HIS A 178 -15.01 0.75 -4.60
N ALA A 179 -15.18 1.95 -4.08
CA ALA A 179 -14.33 2.52 -3.03
C ALA A 179 -15.06 2.49 -1.68
N SER A 180 -14.40 1.99 -0.65
CA SER A 180 -14.91 1.96 0.72
C SER A 180 -13.88 2.57 1.67
N ILE A 181 -14.30 3.46 2.57
CA ILE A 181 -13.47 4.02 3.63
C ILE A 181 -13.71 3.24 4.92
N PHE A 182 -12.62 2.96 5.64
CA PHE A 182 -12.62 2.41 6.98
C PHE A 182 -11.88 3.38 7.89
N HIS A 183 -12.53 3.79 8.97
CA HIS A 183 -12.00 4.78 9.92
C HIS A 183 -11.20 4.15 11.07
N ARG A 184 -10.80 2.89 10.94
CA ARG A 184 -9.95 2.20 11.91
C ARG A 184 -8.51 2.65 11.79
N ASP A 185 -7.77 2.59 12.91
CA ASP A 185 -6.38 3.05 13.01
C ASP A 185 -6.24 4.47 12.41
N GLN A 186 -5.42 4.63 11.39
CA GLN A 186 -5.14 5.89 10.67
C GLN A 186 -6.02 6.07 9.42
N GLY A 187 -6.98 5.18 9.24
CA GLY A 187 -7.89 5.18 8.09
C GLY A 187 -7.37 4.42 6.88
N TYR A 188 -8.30 3.74 6.22
CA TYR A 188 -8.00 2.99 5.00
C TYR A 188 -8.98 3.33 3.89
N LEU A 189 -8.48 3.37 2.66
CA LEU A 189 -9.33 3.36 1.47
C LEU A 189 -9.13 2.04 0.73
N VAL A 190 -10.23 1.30 0.52
CA VAL A 190 -10.22 0.01 -0.16
C VAL A 190 -10.93 0.12 -1.50
N LEU A 191 -10.21 -0.15 -2.57
CA LEU A 191 -10.71 -0.21 -3.94
C LEU A 191 -10.91 -1.68 -4.33
N ARG A 192 -12.12 -2.05 -4.73
CA ARG A 192 -12.45 -3.41 -5.17
C ARG A 192 -12.99 -3.37 -6.59
N PRO A 193 -12.52 -4.25 -7.50
CA PRO A 193 -13.08 -4.35 -8.84
C PRO A 193 -14.60 -4.48 -8.82
N LYS A 194 -15.27 -3.75 -9.70
CA LYS A 194 -16.69 -3.98 -9.96
C LYS A 194 -16.83 -5.30 -10.72
N SER A 195 -17.80 -6.13 -10.32
CA SER A 195 -18.11 -7.34 -11.08
C SER A 195 -18.42 -6.93 -12.52
N THR A 196 -17.69 -7.47 -13.47
CA THR A 196 -18.10 -7.44 -14.88
C THR A 196 -19.30 -8.37 -14.99
N GLY A 197 -20.51 -7.79 -15.03
CA GLY A 197 -21.77 -8.51 -15.23
C GLY A 197 -21.80 -9.27 -16.56
#